data_55cfb346ec7bce66ca90141e6916601f
#
_entry.id   55cfb346ec7bce66ca90141e6916601f
#
_cell.length_a   1.000
_cell.length_b   1.000
_cell.length_c   1.000
_cell.angle_alpha   90.00
_cell.angle_beta   90.00
_cell.angle_gamma   90.00
#
_symmetry.space_group_name_H-M   'P 1'
#
loop_
_entity.id
_entity.type
_entity.pdbx_description
1 polymer ?
#
loop_
_entity_poly.entity_id
_entity_poly.type
_entity_poly.pdbx_seq_one_letter_code
_entity_poly.pdbx_strand_id
1 'polypeptide(L)'
;MKYVSLFAATLFAGAAFADGHGLTDETIAKIEAVLTEMECQMDPDDIEVEDDGYDLDDVICKGGNQFDIKLDKDLVEVSRRAE
;
A
#
# COMPACT_ATOMS: atom_id res chain seq x y z
N MET A 1 -31.44 22.37 -9.59
CA MET A 1 -31.19 22.20 -9.26
C MET A 1 -30.47 21.80 -8.63
N LYS A 2 -30.36 21.82 -8.62
CA LYS A 2 -29.76 21.53 -8.12
C LYS A 2 -28.88 21.05 -7.49
N TYR A 3 -28.67 21.06 -7.50
CA TYR A 3 -27.94 20.68 -6.94
C TYR A 3 -27.00 20.20 -6.43
N VAL A 4 -26.79 20.25 -6.65
CA VAL A 4 -26.09 19.83 -6.25
C VAL A 4 -25.14 19.54 -5.73
N SER A 5 -25.05 19.67 -5.88
CA SER A 5 -24.32 19.47 -5.41
C SER A 5 -23.44 19.15 -4.83
N LEU A 6 -23.33 19.16 -4.86
CA LEU A 6 -22.64 18.98 -4.26
C LEU A 6 -21.86 18.55 -3.62
N PHE A 7 -21.83 18.43 -3.66
CA PHE A 7 -21.17 18.07 -3.01
C PHE A 7 -20.39 17.58 -2.57
N ALA A 8 -20.32 17.51 -2.88
CA ALA A 8 -19.68 17.10 -2.49
C ALA A 8 -18.81 16.82 -2.12
N ALA A 9 -18.80 16.93 -2.28
CA ALA A 9 -18.02 16.72 -1.94
C ALA A 9 -17.21 16.49 -1.36
N THR A 10 -17.29 16.54 -1.35
CA THR A 10 -16.54 16.40 -0.75
C THR A 10 -15.79 15.99 -0.16
N LEU A 11 -15.88 15.93 -0.30
CA LEU A 11 -15.25 15.59 0.30
C LEU A 11 -14.36 15.18 0.70
N PHE A 12 -14.18 15.17 0.53
CA PHE A 12 -13.35 14.81 0.86
C PHE A 12 -12.59 14.71 1.48
N ALA A 13 -12.51 14.81 1.32
CA ALA A 13 -11.88 14.85 1.82
C ALA A 13 -11.34 14.44 2.55
N GLY A 14 -11.36 14.47 2.67
CA GLY A 14 -10.79 14.25 3.48
C GLY A 14 -10.12 13.42 3.68
N ALA A 15 -10.01 13.12 3.39
CA ALA A 15 -9.45 12.25 3.65
C ALA A 15 -8.27 12.21 3.50
N ALA A 16 -8.05 12.33 3.13
CA ALA A 16 -7.05 12.20 2.93
C ALA A 16 -6.06 12.48 3.77
N PHE A 17 -5.78 12.64 4.06
CA PHE A 17 -4.94 12.76 4.79
C PHE A 17 -4.37 12.18 5.50
N ALA A 18 -4.72 12.17 5.40
CA ALA A 18 -4.42 11.71 6.23
C ALA A 18 -3.31 11.04 6.54
N ASP A 19 -2.92 10.54 6.15
CA ASP A 19 -1.97 9.91 6.64
C ASP A 19 -0.77 10.55 6.32
N GLY A 20 -0.17 11.27 6.98
CA GLY A 20 1.00 11.97 6.75
C GLY A 20 2.20 11.17 6.39
N HIS A 21 2.00 9.93 6.05
CA HIS A 21 3.13 9.12 5.67
C HIS A 21 3.19 8.90 4.19
N GLY A 22 2.32 9.52 3.44
CA GLY A 22 2.28 9.28 2.02
C GLY A 22 1.67 7.95 1.65
N LEU A 23 1.17 7.22 2.63
CA LEU A 23 0.56 5.93 2.41
C LEU A 23 -0.95 6.10 2.49
N THR A 24 -1.61 6.04 1.35
CA THR A 24 -3.06 6.19 1.28
C THR A 24 -3.72 4.83 1.22
N ASP A 25 -5.03 4.81 1.48
CA ASP A 25 -5.78 3.56 1.36
C ASP A 25 -5.67 3.00 -0.05
N GLU A 26 -5.63 3.88 -1.04
CA GLU A 26 -5.50 3.43 -2.42
C GLU A 26 -4.14 2.76 -2.65
N THR A 27 -3.08 3.34 -2.11
CA THR A 27 -1.76 2.76 -2.25
C THR A 27 -1.68 1.42 -1.53
N ILE A 28 -2.26 1.33 -0.33
CA ILE A 28 -2.29 0.08 0.40
C ILE A 28 -3.01 -0.99 -0.41
N ALA A 29 -4.16 -0.63 -1.00
CA ALA A 29 -4.91 -1.59 -1.80
C ALA A 29 -4.10 -2.08 -3.00
N LYS A 30 -3.35 -1.19 -3.63
CA LYS A 30 -2.51 -1.57 -4.76
C LYS A 30 -1.38 -2.49 -4.33
N ILE A 31 -0.76 -2.21 -3.19
CA ILE A 31 0.31 -3.06 -2.67
C ILE A 31 -0.26 -4.44 -2.34
N GLU A 32 -1.44 -4.48 -1.73
CA GLU A 32 -2.06 -5.76 -1.41
C GLU A 32 -2.40 -6.54 -2.66
N ALA A 33 -2.79 -5.86 -3.73
CA ALA A 33 -3.06 -6.55 -4.99
C ALA A 33 -1.79 -7.17 -5.57
N VAL A 34 -0.67 -6.44 -5.49
CA VAL A 34 0.62 -6.96 -5.94
C VAL A 34 1.00 -8.18 -5.12
N LEU A 35 0.83 -8.10 -3.80
CA LEU A 35 1.15 -9.23 -2.93
C LEU A 35 0.27 -10.43 -3.22
N THR A 36 -1.00 -10.21 -3.51
CA THR A 36 -1.91 -11.30 -3.85
C THR A 36 -1.42 -12.03 -5.10
N GLU A 37 -0.94 -11.29 -6.09
CA GLU A 37 -0.42 -11.90 -7.29
C GLU A 37 0.83 -12.72 -7.02
N MET A 38 1.59 -12.34 -6.01
CA MET A 38 2.77 -13.10 -5.61
C MET A 38 2.43 -14.24 -4.64
N GLU A 39 1.16 -14.39 -4.30
CA GLU A 39 0.69 -15.35 -3.31
C GLU A 39 1.30 -15.05 -1.94
N CYS A 40 1.34 -13.77 -1.60
CA CYS A 40 1.87 -13.29 -0.32
C CYS A 40 0.86 -12.41 0.37
N GLN A 41 1.07 -12.18 1.66
CA GLN A 41 0.21 -11.28 2.44
C GLN A 41 1.05 -10.66 3.54
N MET A 42 0.59 -9.52 4.04
CA MET A 42 1.26 -8.85 5.14
C MET A 42 0.27 -7.96 5.87
N ASP A 43 0.66 -7.53 7.06
CA ASP A 43 -0.08 -6.53 7.80
C ASP A 43 0.21 -5.17 7.17
N PRO A 44 -0.81 -4.40 6.77
CA PRO A 44 -0.56 -3.08 6.18
C PRO A 44 0.22 -2.14 7.09
N ASP A 45 0.17 -2.35 8.40
CA ASP A 45 0.92 -1.52 9.33
C ASP A 45 2.42 -1.72 9.20
N ASP A 46 2.85 -2.79 8.54
CA ASP A 46 4.26 -3.06 8.36
C ASP A 46 4.80 -2.53 7.04
N ILE A 47 4.00 -1.76 6.31
CA ILE A 47 4.45 -1.10 5.07
C ILE A 47 5.15 0.19 5.44
N GLU A 48 6.39 0.37 4.98
CA GLU A 48 7.14 1.60 5.22
C GLU A 48 7.36 2.34 3.93
N VAL A 49 7.14 3.65 3.96
CA VAL A 49 7.34 4.50 2.79
C VAL A 49 8.79 4.96 2.76
N GLU A 50 9.43 4.77 1.63
CA GLU A 50 10.82 5.19 1.41
C GLU A 50 10.84 6.24 0.31
N ASP A 51 11.96 6.94 0.18
CA ASP A 51 12.09 7.96 -0.86
C ASP A 51 11.93 7.38 -2.25
N ASP A 52 12.36 6.14 -2.44
CA ASP A 52 12.35 5.52 -3.76
C ASP A 52 11.36 4.37 -3.87
N GLY A 53 10.46 4.23 -2.91
CA GLY A 53 9.47 3.17 -2.99
C GLY A 53 8.94 2.78 -1.63
N TYR A 54 8.80 1.48 -1.42
CA TYR A 54 8.20 0.95 -0.20
C TYR A 54 8.97 -0.26 0.30
N ASP A 55 9.10 -0.34 1.63
CA ASP A 55 9.65 -1.54 2.28
C ASP A 55 8.50 -2.31 2.90
N LEU A 56 8.41 -3.57 2.57
CA LEU A 56 7.37 -4.45 3.09
C LEU A 56 8.02 -5.45 4.03
N ASP A 57 7.77 -5.29 5.33
CA ASP A 57 8.38 -6.15 6.33
C ASP A 57 7.44 -7.29 6.70
N ASP A 58 8.03 -8.42 7.05
CA ASP A 58 7.27 -9.57 7.56
C ASP A 58 6.19 -10.01 6.58
N VAL A 59 6.55 -10.10 5.31
CA VAL A 59 5.63 -10.57 4.28
C VAL A 59 5.62 -12.09 4.34
N ILE A 60 4.44 -12.68 4.42
CA ILE A 60 4.30 -14.13 4.48
C ILE A 60 3.77 -14.61 3.14
N CYS A 61 4.51 -15.50 2.52
CA CYS A 61 4.17 -16.02 1.21
C CYS A 61 3.75 -17.48 1.29
N LYS A 62 3.29 -18.01 0.17
CA LYS A 62 2.80 -19.36 0.09
C LYS A 62 3.82 -20.32 0.69
N GLY A 63 3.34 -21.25 1.49
CA GLY A 63 4.21 -22.18 2.17
C GLY A 63 4.71 -21.69 3.52
N GLY A 64 4.31 -20.47 3.93
CA GLY A 64 4.72 -19.93 5.22
C GLY A 64 6.08 -19.26 5.21
N ASN A 65 6.69 -19.10 4.05
CA ASN A 65 7.98 -18.43 3.94
C ASN A 65 7.82 -16.95 4.20
N GLN A 66 8.76 -16.38 4.92
CA GLN A 66 8.67 -14.98 5.34
C GLN A 66 9.78 -14.19 4.68
N PHE A 67 9.45 -13.00 4.18
CA PHE A 67 10.40 -12.17 3.44
C PHE A 67 10.25 -10.71 3.81
N ASP A 68 11.33 -9.95 3.61
CA ASP A 68 11.27 -8.50 3.48
C ASP A 68 11.36 -8.19 2.00
N ILE A 69 10.41 -7.44 1.47
CA ILE A 69 10.33 -7.18 0.04
C ILE A 69 10.38 -5.67 -0.17
N LYS A 70 11.17 -5.24 -1.15
CA LYS A 70 11.23 -3.83 -1.49
C LYS A 70 10.58 -3.61 -2.85
N LEU A 71 9.69 -2.62 -2.91
CA LEU A 71 9.03 -2.21 -4.15
C LEU A 71 9.51 -0.82 -4.53
N ASP A 72 9.60 -0.55 -5.83
CA ASP A 72 9.84 0.82 -6.25
C ASP A 72 8.53 1.60 -6.26
N LYS A 73 8.56 2.85 -6.72
CA LYS A 73 7.37 3.71 -6.70
C LYS A 73 6.27 3.20 -7.62
N ASP A 74 6.62 2.39 -8.60
CA ASP A 74 5.65 1.79 -9.50
C ASP A 74 5.15 0.46 -8.96
N LEU A 75 5.52 0.11 -7.73
CA LEU A 75 5.10 -1.11 -7.05
C LEU A 75 5.65 -2.36 -7.72
N VAL A 76 6.83 -2.23 -8.32
CA VAL A 76 7.54 -3.36 -8.90
C VAL A 76 8.57 -3.83 -7.90
N GLU A 77 8.65 -5.14 -7.70
CA GLU A 77 9.60 -5.70 -6.76
C GLU A 77 11.02 -5.48 -7.25
N VAL A 78 11.85 -4.85 -6.42
CA VAL A 78 13.26 -4.64 -6.78
C VAL A 78 14.19 -5.51 -5.98
N SER A 79 13.76 -6.02 -4.83
CA SER A 79 14.58 -6.97 -4.07
C SER A 79 13.70 -7.68 -3.06
N ARG A 80 14.19 -8.84 -2.61
CA ARG A 80 13.54 -9.53 -1.52
C ARG A 80 14.59 -10.28 -0.75
N ARG A 81 14.38 -10.36 0.54
CA ARG A 81 15.30 -11.02 1.45
C ARG A 81 14.53 -11.97 2.34
N ALA A 82 14.94 -13.22 2.37
CA ALA A 82 14.31 -14.21 3.24
C ALA A 82 14.65 -13.93 4.69
N GLU A 83 13.70 -14.19 5.56
CA GLU A 83 13.95 -14.02 6.99
C GLU A 83 14.24 -15.32 7.66
#